data_d17b82855583b88959aba7910cb089d9
#
_entry.id   d17b82855583b88959aba7910cb089d9
#
_cell.length_a   1.000
_cell.length_b   1.000
_cell.length_c   1.000
_cell.angle_alpha   90.00
_cell.angle_beta   90.00
_cell.angle_gamma   90.00
#
_symmetry.space_group_name_H-M   'P 1'
#
loop_
_entity.id
_entity.type
_entity.pdbx_description
1 polymer ?
#
loop_
_entity_poly.entity_id
_entity_poly.type
_entity_poly.pdbx_seq_one_letter_code
_entity_poly.pdbx_strand_id
1 'polypeptide(L)'
;MVKVVIIDDENSGRNVIRQYLSLYCDDIEIIGEADSVKSGVELLSKESPDIVFLDIQMQDGTGFNLLEALPKRAFKVIFVTSFDQYALKAIKFSASDYILKPVDPDEFVEAVQRVQAEVAEQSPAKDERIDELLTNMNNFSKVGLPTNNGILFYKVDDIVRCEADGAYTQFFMNNGEKVLVAKNLKVYEDLFADNKFLRVHKSHLINTAYIDKYINGDGGSVIMADGSCVEVSRRKKDELLSMMM
;
A
#
# COMPACT_ATOMS: atom_id res chain seq x y z
N MET A 1 26.34 -3.21 -9.90
CA MET A 1 26.27 -3.16 -8.45
C MET A 1 25.14 -2.24 -8.07
N VAL A 2 24.14 -2.76 -7.36
CA VAL A 2 22.94 -2.04 -6.94
C VAL A 2 23.25 -1.24 -5.68
N LYS A 3 22.97 0.07 -5.70
CA LYS A 3 23.23 0.98 -4.58
C LYS A 3 22.06 0.99 -3.61
N VAL A 4 22.33 0.75 -2.33
CA VAL A 4 21.27 0.72 -1.33
C VAL A 4 21.52 1.70 -0.19
N VAL A 5 20.41 2.20 0.39
CA VAL A 5 20.39 3.00 1.61
C VAL A 5 19.53 2.28 2.64
N ILE A 6 19.92 2.34 3.92
CA ILE A 6 19.20 1.72 5.04
C ILE A 6 18.74 2.84 5.98
N ILE A 7 17.43 2.90 6.27
CA ILE A 7 16.85 3.92 7.15
C ILE A 7 15.98 3.25 8.21
N ASP A 8 16.45 3.30 9.46
CA ASP A 8 15.83 2.64 10.60
C ASP A 8 16.40 3.29 11.88
N ASP A 9 15.61 3.70 12.83
CA ASP A 9 16.09 4.35 14.06
C ASP A 9 16.74 3.38 15.03
N GLU A 10 16.45 2.07 14.89
CA GLU A 10 17.11 1.01 15.64
C GLU A 10 18.41 0.56 14.98
N ASN A 11 19.53 0.73 15.69
CA ASN A 11 20.83 0.24 15.20
C ASN A 11 20.86 -1.30 15.00
N SER A 12 20.10 -2.04 15.82
CA SER A 12 19.87 -3.50 15.66
C SER A 12 19.22 -3.83 14.31
N GLY A 13 18.20 -3.09 13.90
CA GLY A 13 17.52 -3.25 12.62
C GLY A 13 18.47 -3.02 11.44
N ARG A 14 19.21 -1.89 11.45
CA ARG A 14 20.22 -1.61 10.42
C ARG A 14 21.30 -2.69 10.34
N ASN A 15 21.76 -3.21 11.49
CA ASN A 15 22.76 -4.29 11.54
C ASN A 15 22.26 -5.58 10.89
N VAL A 16 21.02 -5.98 11.14
CA VAL A 16 20.42 -7.18 10.54
C VAL A 16 20.37 -7.06 9.03
N ILE A 17 19.85 -5.93 8.50
CA ILE A 17 19.79 -5.68 7.06
C ILE A 17 21.20 -5.71 6.45
N ARG A 18 22.17 -5.02 7.05
CA ARG A 18 23.57 -5.00 6.59
C ARG A 18 24.18 -6.39 6.54
N GLN A 19 23.96 -7.18 7.60
CA GLN A 19 24.47 -8.54 7.68
C GLN A 19 23.84 -9.45 6.60
N TYR A 20 22.53 -9.36 6.39
CA TYR A 20 21.85 -10.18 5.39
C TYR A 20 22.25 -9.80 3.96
N LEU A 21 22.37 -8.50 3.66
CA LEU A 21 22.91 -8.04 2.39
C LEU A 21 24.32 -8.58 2.14
N SER A 22 25.19 -8.54 3.16
CA SER A 22 26.58 -9.01 3.04
C SER A 22 26.71 -10.54 2.91
N LEU A 23 25.79 -11.32 3.52
CA LEU A 23 25.88 -12.78 3.54
C LEU A 23 25.15 -13.45 2.38
N TYR A 24 24.08 -12.85 1.90
CA TYR A 24 23.13 -13.53 1.03
C TYR A 24 22.85 -12.81 -0.31
N CYS A 25 23.34 -11.57 -0.48
CA CYS A 25 23.05 -10.80 -1.68
C CYS A 25 24.33 -10.35 -2.37
N ASP A 26 24.53 -10.80 -3.61
CA ASP A 26 25.63 -10.37 -4.45
C ASP A 26 25.33 -9.04 -5.16
N ASP A 27 26.38 -8.33 -5.59
CA ASP A 27 26.30 -7.10 -6.38
C ASP A 27 25.56 -5.91 -5.73
N ILE A 28 25.56 -5.84 -4.38
CA ILE A 28 24.97 -4.73 -3.62
C ILE A 28 26.05 -3.91 -2.94
N GLU A 29 25.87 -2.58 -2.97
CA GLU A 29 26.71 -1.59 -2.29
C GLU A 29 25.85 -0.74 -1.36
N ILE A 30 26.13 -0.76 -0.05
CA ILE A 30 25.49 0.14 0.91
C ILE A 30 26.19 1.49 0.82
N ILE A 31 25.50 2.50 0.25
CA ILE A 31 26.05 3.85 0.06
C ILE A 31 25.74 4.80 1.21
N GLY A 32 24.85 4.41 2.15
CA GLY A 32 24.54 5.23 3.30
C GLY A 32 23.53 4.61 4.25
N GLU A 33 23.49 5.15 5.47
CA GLU A 33 22.54 4.78 6.51
C GLU A 33 22.02 6.03 7.21
N ALA A 34 20.77 6.00 7.68
CA ALA A 34 20.14 7.05 8.47
C ALA A 34 19.31 6.45 9.61
N ASP A 35 19.12 7.23 10.67
CA ASP A 35 18.45 6.81 11.91
C ASP A 35 17.19 7.62 12.21
N SER A 36 16.72 8.41 11.27
CA SER A 36 15.57 9.28 11.46
C SER A 36 14.97 9.72 10.11
N VAL A 37 13.74 10.22 10.13
CA VAL A 37 13.13 10.83 8.94
C VAL A 37 13.99 11.97 8.42
N LYS A 38 14.44 12.85 9.32
CA LYS A 38 15.25 14.02 8.95
C LYS A 38 16.57 13.62 8.30
N SER A 39 17.37 12.76 8.95
CA SER A 39 18.66 12.31 8.41
C SER A 39 18.48 11.51 7.12
N GLY A 40 17.39 10.75 7.00
CA GLY A 40 17.02 10.02 5.78
C GLY A 40 16.72 10.94 4.59
N VAL A 41 15.92 11.99 4.79
CA VAL A 41 15.66 13.00 3.75
C VAL A 41 16.94 13.71 3.32
N GLU A 42 17.81 14.10 4.28
CA GLU A 42 19.10 14.74 3.99
C GLU A 42 20.02 13.80 3.18
N LEU A 43 20.07 12.52 3.53
CA LEU A 43 20.88 11.51 2.84
C LEU A 43 20.38 11.29 1.41
N LEU A 44 19.07 11.05 1.24
CA LEU A 44 18.46 10.80 -0.07
C LEU A 44 18.42 12.04 -0.98
N SER A 45 18.64 13.22 -0.43
CA SER A 45 18.82 14.46 -1.22
C SER A 45 20.22 14.59 -1.81
N LYS A 46 21.20 13.84 -1.30
CA LYS A 46 22.61 13.90 -1.72
C LYS A 46 23.02 12.66 -2.50
N GLU A 47 22.46 11.53 -2.13
CA GLU A 47 22.77 10.23 -2.70
C GLU A 47 21.64 9.79 -3.66
N SER A 48 22.01 8.94 -4.63
CA SER A 48 21.06 8.37 -5.58
C SER A 48 21.10 6.84 -5.47
N PRO A 49 20.41 6.25 -4.49
CA PRO A 49 20.29 4.81 -4.36
C PRO A 49 19.36 4.23 -5.43
N ASP A 50 19.50 2.93 -5.68
CA ASP A 50 18.56 2.15 -6.47
C ASP A 50 17.44 1.57 -5.58
N ILE A 51 17.80 1.19 -4.32
CA ILE A 51 16.88 0.61 -3.34
C ILE A 51 17.06 1.30 -1.98
N VAL A 52 15.94 1.56 -1.31
CA VAL A 52 15.90 2.06 0.08
C VAL A 52 15.19 1.04 0.96
N PHE A 53 15.90 0.50 1.96
CA PHE A 53 15.28 -0.22 3.07
C PHE A 53 14.82 0.80 4.11
N LEU A 54 13.53 0.79 4.45
CA LEU A 54 12.91 1.86 5.24
C LEU A 54 12.04 1.28 6.35
N ASP A 55 12.36 1.64 7.61
CA ASP A 55 11.39 1.39 8.68
C ASP A 55 10.22 2.38 8.60
N ILE A 56 9.07 1.91 8.99
CA ILE A 56 7.87 2.74 9.02
C ILE A 56 7.85 3.64 10.26
N GLN A 57 8.24 3.14 11.41
CA GLN A 57 8.13 3.90 12.65
C GLN A 57 9.51 4.32 13.16
N MET A 58 9.75 5.61 13.18
CA MET A 58 10.98 6.23 13.70
C MET A 58 10.62 7.28 14.75
N GLN A 59 11.57 7.66 15.60
CA GLN A 59 11.34 8.57 16.74
C GLN A 59 10.80 9.95 16.32
N ASP A 60 11.21 10.45 15.14
CA ASP A 60 10.85 11.78 14.62
C ASP A 60 9.74 11.75 13.56
N GLY A 61 9.14 10.57 13.29
CA GLY A 61 8.05 10.45 12.33
C GLY A 61 7.94 9.06 11.72
N THR A 62 7.34 9.00 10.54
CA THR A 62 7.16 7.73 9.83
C THR A 62 7.93 7.71 8.52
N GLY A 63 8.29 6.50 8.05
CA GLY A 63 8.86 6.30 6.71
C GLY A 63 7.97 6.87 5.61
N PHE A 64 6.65 6.92 5.83
CA PHE A 64 5.73 7.57 4.90
C PHE A 64 5.94 9.09 4.83
N ASN A 65 6.20 9.74 5.98
CA ASN A 65 6.52 11.17 6.00
C ASN A 65 7.81 11.47 5.23
N LEU A 66 8.80 10.57 5.30
CA LEU A 66 10.01 10.66 4.50
C LEU A 66 9.68 10.60 3.00
N LEU A 67 8.86 9.65 2.58
CA LEU A 67 8.47 9.50 1.17
C LEU A 67 7.61 10.68 0.67
N GLU A 68 6.76 11.25 1.52
CA GLU A 68 5.99 12.47 1.21
C GLU A 68 6.89 13.69 1.00
N ALA A 69 8.00 13.79 1.76
CA ALA A 69 8.99 14.85 1.59
C ALA A 69 9.80 14.72 0.28
N LEU A 70 9.79 13.53 -0.36
CA LEU A 70 10.52 13.21 -1.59
C LEU A 70 9.55 12.75 -2.69
N PRO A 71 8.67 13.61 -3.22
CA PRO A 71 7.62 13.20 -4.16
C PRO A 71 8.16 12.71 -5.51
N LYS A 72 9.34 13.20 -5.93
CA LYS A 72 10.05 12.72 -7.12
C LYS A 72 11.22 11.86 -6.68
N ARG A 73 11.06 10.54 -6.75
CA ARG A 73 12.09 9.57 -6.39
C ARG A 73 12.29 8.55 -7.51
N ALA A 74 13.53 8.23 -7.79
CA ALA A 74 13.91 7.22 -8.78
C ALA A 74 14.24 5.85 -8.16
N PHE A 75 14.24 5.76 -6.81
CA PHE A 75 14.59 4.54 -6.08
C PHE A 75 13.37 3.68 -5.76
N LYS A 76 13.60 2.38 -5.62
CA LYS A 76 12.63 1.41 -5.12
C LYS A 76 12.63 1.39 -3.59
N VAL A 77 11.49 1.06 -2.98
CA VAL A 77 11.35 1.02 -1.52
C VAL A 77 10.99 -0.40 -1.07
N ILE A 78 11.77 -0.92 -0.11
CA ILE A 78 11.45 -2.12 0.66
C ILE A 78 11.21 -1.68 2.09
N PHE A 79 9.98 -1.79 2.59
CA PHE A 79 9.71 -1.55 4.00
C PHE A 79 10.17 -2.73 4.85
N VAL A 80 10.86 -2.44 5.96
CA VAL A 80 11.29 -3.44 6.96
C VAL A 80 10.84 -2.95 8.33
N THR A 81 9.80 -3.54 8.90
CA THR A 81 9.13 -2.97 10.09
C THR A 81 8.48 -4.01 10.99
N SER A 82 8.28 -3.69 12.26
CA SER A 82 7.51 -4.51 13.22
C SER A 82 5.99 -4.36 13.08
N PHE A 83 5.50 -3.51 12.20
CA PHE A 83 4.08 -3.13 12.13
C PHE A 83 3.38 -3.72 10.91
N ASP A 84 2.64 -4.79 11.08
CA ASP A 84 1.86 -5.47 10.03
C ASP A 84 0.71 -4.61 9.47
N GLN A 85 0.17 -3.71 10.28
CA GLN A 85 -0.97 -2.87 9.93
C GLN A 85 -0.70 -1.84 8.83
N TYR A 86 0.57 -1.55 8.53
CA TYR A 86 0.96 -0.58 7.50
C TYR A 86 1.26 -1.21 6.14
N ALA A 87 1.20 -2.54 6.00
CA ALA A 87 1.43 -3.21 4.71
C ALA A 87 0.52 -2.66 3.60
N LEU A 88 -0.74 -2.37 3.93
CA LEU A 88 -1.68 -1.75 2.99
C LEU A 88 -1.31 -0.31 2.62
N LYS A 89 -0.76 0.45 3.57
CA LYS A 89 -0.30 1.82 3.30
C LYS A 89 1.00 1.84 2.49
N ALA A 90 1.88 0.85 2.66
CA ALA A 90 3.10 0.69 1.87
C ALA A 90 2.81 0.57 0.36
N ILE A 91 1.71 -0.12 0.01
CA ILE A 91 1.24 -0.21 -1.37
C ILE A 91 0.89 1.18 -1.93
N LYS A 92 0.26 2.05 -1.14
CA LYS A 92 -0.06 3.45 -1.52
C LYS A 92 1.18 4.27 -1.91
N PHE A 93 2.31 3.97 -1.32
CA PHE A 93 3.58 4.63 -1.62
C PHE A 93 4.40 3.89 -2.69
N SER A 94 3.78 2.97 -3.44
CA SER A 94 4.43 2.17 -4.48
C SER A 94 5.68 1.46 -3.97
N ALA A 95 5.62 0.93 -2.73
CA ALA A 95 6.67 0.09 -2.21
C ALA A 95 6.81 -1.16 -3.09
N SER A 96 8.05 -1.52 -3.40
CA SER A 96 8.32 -2.73 -4.18
C SER A 96 8.16 -3.98 -3.32
N ASP A 97 8.40 -3.86 -2.01
CA ASP A 97 8.21 -4.96 -1.07
C ASP A 97 7.98 -4.51 0.37
N TYR A 98 7.62 -5.48 1.24
CA TYR A 98 7.29 -5.26 2.64
C TYR A 98 7.68 -6.48 3.48
N ILE A 99 8.62 -6.31 4.41
CA ILE A 99 9.18 -7.36 5.25
C ILE A 99 8.84 -7.07 6.71
N LEU A 100 8.33 -8.07 7.42
CA LEU A 100 8.04 -7.96 8.85
C LEU A 100 9.26 -8.33 9.70
N LYS A 101 9.50 -7.55 10.76
CA LYS A 101 10.44 -7.94 11.83
C LYS A 101 9.75 -8.92 12.79
N PRO A 102 10.41 -10.03 13.25
CA PRO A 102 11.79 -10.36 12.97
C PRO A 102 12.01 -10.80 11.53
N VAL A 103 13.05 -10.28 10.89
CA VAL A 103 13.33 -10.52 9.46
C VAL A 103 13.72 -11.98 9.24
N ASP A 104 12.94 -12.69 8.43
CA ASP A 104 13.30 -14.02 7.95
C ASP A 104 14.33 -13.91 6.80
N PRO A 105 15.46 -14.66 6.85
CA PRO A 105 16.50 -14.56 5.82
C PRO A 105 16.01 -14.95 4.42
N ASP A 106 15.17 -15.96 4.30
CA ASP A 106 14.69 -16.44 2.99
C ASP A 106 13.73 -15.42 2.37
N GLU A 107 12.80 -14.89 3.17
CA GLU A 107 11.89 -13.81 2.74
C GLU A 107 12.67 -12.55 2.33
N PHE A 108 13.71 -12.20 3.08
CA PHE A 108 14.57 -11.06 2.76
C PHE A 108 15.27 -11.22 1.42
N VAL A 109 15.87 -12.38 1.17
CA VAL A 109 16.59 -12.67 -0.07
C VAL A 109 15.64 -12.64 -1.27
N GLU A 110 14.46 -13.26 -1.16
CA GLU A 110 13.44 -13.23 -2.21
C GLU A 110 12.98 -11.81 -2.55
N ALA A 111 12.75 -10.98 -1.53
CA ALA A 111 12.36 -9.59 -1.70
C ALA A 111 13.45 -8.79 -2.43
N VAL A 112 14.71 -8.93 -2.00
CA VAL A 112 15.86 -8.24 -2.62
C VAL A 112 16.03 -8.65 -4.08
N GLN A 113 16.00 -9.96 -4.38
CA GLN A 113 16.15 -10.46 -5.75
C GLN A 113 15.05 -9.94 -6.68
N ARG A 114 13.80 -9.92 -6.20
CA ARG A 114 12.65 -9.37 -6.95
C ARG A 114 12.87 -7.91 -7.30
N VAL A 115 13.28 -7.10 -6.33
CA VAL A 115 13.49 -5.66 -6.54
C VAL A 115 14.75 -5.38 -7.37
N GLN A 116 15.82 -6.18 -7.24
CA GLN A 116 16.98 -6.08 -8.13
C GLN A 116 16.61 -6.34 -9.61
N ALA A 117 15.74 -7.32 -9.87
CA ALA A 117 15.24 -7.57 -11.22
C ALA A 117 14.46 -6.37 -11.77
N GLU A 118 13.60 -5.75 -10.94
CA GLU A 118 12.87 -4.53 -11.33
C GLU A 118 13.82 -3.35 -11.63
N VAL A 119 14.90 -3.18 -10.86
CA VAL A 119 15.92 -2.15 -11.10
C VAL A 119 16.66 -2.41 -12.42
N ALA A 120 16.99 -3.67 -12.72
CA ALA A 120 17.68 -4.06 -13.95
C ALA A 120 16.83 -3.83 -15.22
N GLU A 121 15.51 -3.98 -15.13
CA GLU A 121 14.58 -3.72 -16.25
C GLU A 121 14.38 -2.23 -16.55
N GLN A 122 14.76 -1.34 -15.66
CA GLN A 122 14.68 0.13 -15.82
C GLN A 122 15.90 0.77 -16.52
N SER A 123 16.56 0.05 -17.42
CA SER A 123 17.62 0.65 -18.29
C SER A 123 17.02 1.67 -19.26
N PRO A 124 17.75 2.78 -19.65
CA PRO A 124 17.20 4.07 -20.10
C PRO A 124 16.55 4.14 -21.50
N ALA A 125 15.87 3.08 -21.93
CA ALA A 125 15.22 3.05 -23.25
C ALA A 125 13.67 3.18 -23.21
N LYS A 126 13.07 3.59 -22.08
CA LYS A 126 11.58 3.64 -21.92
C LYS A 126 11.03 4.94 -21.30
N ASP A 127 11.69 6.09 -21.52
CA ASP A 127 11.23 7.37 -20.95
C ASP A 127 9.89 7.90 -21.53
N GLU A 128 9.44 7.41 -22.69
CA GLU A 128 8.17 7.87 -23.30
C GLU A 128 6.92 7.17 -22.75
N ARG A 129 7.06 6.08 -21.97
CA ARG A 129 5.93 5.39 -21.32
C ARG A 129 5.67 5.84 -19.89
N ILE A 130 6.56 6.60 -19.30
CA ILE A 130 6.47 7.02 -17.89
C ILE A 130 5.40 8.09 -17.69
N ASP A 131 5.20 9.01 -18.63
CA ASP A 131 4.16 10.05 -18.55
C ASP A 131 2.74 9.47 -18.69
N GLU A 132 2.55 8.40 -19.46
CA GLU A 132 1.28 7.67 -19.56
C GLU A 132 1.02 6.83 -18.29
N LEU A 133 2.06 6.28 -17.67
CA LEU A 133 1.98 5.54 -16.41
C LEU A 133 1.74 6.48 -15.21
N LEU A 134 2.32 7.67 -15.18
CA LEU A 134 2.11 8.66 -14.12
C LEU A 134 0.69 9.24 -14.12
N THR A 135 0.05 9.30 -15.28
CA THR A 135 -1.38 9.70 -15.38
C THR A 135 -2.31 8.58 -14.89
N ASN A 136 -1.88 7.32 -14.97
CA ASN A 136 -2.61 6.15 -14.49
C ASN A 136 -2.27 5.75 -13.04
N MET A 137 -1.23 6.31 -12.42
CA MET A 137 -0.76 5.97 -11.08
C MET A 137 -1.51 6.65 -9.92
N ASN A 138 -2.54 7.44 -10.20
CA ASN A 138 -3.44 7.96 -9.16
C ASN A 138 -4.52 6.97 -8.70
N ASN A 139 -4.53 5.75 -9.28
CA ASN A 139 -5.44 4.69 -8.84
C ASN A 139 -4.62 3.46 -8.39
N PHE A 140 -4.75 3.06 -7.14
CA PHE A 140 -4.29 1.78 -6.65
C PHE A 140 -4.76 0.66 -7.58
N SER A 141 -3.84 -0.02 -8.26
CA SER A 141 -4.25 -1.13 -9.11
C SER A 141 -4.54 -2.42 -8.32
N LYS A 142 -3.89 -2.64 -7.17
CA LYS A 142 -4.07 -3.85 -6.34
C LYS A 142 -4.04 -3.55 -4.85
N VAL A 143 -4.80 -4.32 -4.06
CA VAL A 143 -4.78 -4.35 -2.60
C VAL A 143 -4.41 -5.75 -2.11
N GLY A 144 -3.51 -5.84 -1.14
CA GLY A 144 -3.19 -7.07 -0.43
C GLY A 144 -4.17 -7.30 0.73
N LEU A 145 -4.88 -8.41 0.70
CA LEU A 145 -5.80 -8.83 1.76
C LEU A 145 -5.16 -9.96 2.56
N PRO A 146 -4.75 -9.74 3.83
CA PRO A 146 -4.18 -10.78 4.68
C PRO A 146 -5.25 -11.80 5.05
N THR A 147 -4.97 -13.07 4.79
CA THR A 147 -5.81 -14.23 5.12
C THR A 147 -5.01 -15.19 5.98
N ASN A 148 -5.65 -16.24 6.52
CA ASN A 148 -4.96 -17.28 7.28
C ASN A 148 -3.90 -18.07 6.49
N ASN A 149 -3.95 -17.99 5.14
CA ASN A 149 -3.07 -18.71 4.22
C ASN A 149 -2.07 -17.80 3.50
N GLY A 150 -1.87 -16.56 3.96
CA GLY A 150 -1.00 -15.59 3.31
C GLY A 150 -1.75 -14.34 2.83
N ILE A 151 -1.10 -13.53 2.01
CA ILE A 151 -1.68 -12.30 1.46
C ILE A 151 -2.19 -12.57 0.05
N LEU A 152 -3.49 -12.35 -0.16
CA LEU A 152 -4.11 -12.40 -1.49
C LEU A 152 -4.15 -11.00 -2.10
N PHE A 153 -3.73 -10.87 -3.36
CA PHE A 153 -3.72 -9.60 -4.07
C PHE A 153 -4.87 -9.49 -5.06
N TYR A 154 -5.74 -8.50 -4.86
CA TYR A 154 -6.88 -8.21 -5.73
C TYR A 154 -6.74 -6.83 -6.37
N LYS A 155 -7.24 -6.67 -7.59
CA LYS A 155 -7.40 -5.32 -8.15
C LYS A 155 -8.46 -4.57 -7.36
N VAL A 156 -8.18 -3.32 -7.04
CA VAL A 156 -9.14 -2.46 -6.30
C VAL A 156 -10.43 -2.28 -7.10
N ASP A 157 -10.29 -2.19 -8.42
CA ASP A 157 -11.44 -2.09 -9.32
C ASP A 157 -12.32 -3.36 -9.32
N ASP A 158 -11.81 -4.52 -8.88
CA ASP A 158 -12.60 -5.76 -8.80
C ASP A 158 -13.42 -5.84 -7.49
N ILE A 159 -13.21 -4.92 -6.55
CA ILE A 159 -13.94 -4.89 -5.29
C ILE A 159 -15.26 -4.11 -5.48
N VAL A 160 -16.38 -4.79 -5.29
CA VAL A 160 -17.72 -4.21 -5.36
C VAL A 160 -18.08 -3.47 -4.08
N ARG A 161 -17.83 -4.09 -2.93
CA ARG A 161 -18.12 -3.51 -1.61
C ARG A 161 -17.39 -4.25 -0.48
N CYS A 162 -17.35 -3.61 0.66
CA CYS A 162 -16.84 -4.20 1.91
C CYS A 162 -17.92 -4.06 2.99
N GLU A 163 -18.04 -5.08 3.84
CA GLU A 163 -19.00 -5.13 4.93
C GLU A 163 -18.30 -5.47 6.25
N ALA A 164 -18.63 -4.73 7.31
CA ALA A 164 -18.11 -4.99 8.64
C ALA A 164 -18.81 -6.20 9.27
N ASP A 165 -18.03 -7.15 9.77
CA ASP A 165 -18.48 -8.29 10.57
C ASP A 165 -17.68 -8.34 11.88
N GLY A 166 -18.16 -7.61 12.88
CA GLY A 166 -17.45 -7.45 14.16
C GLY A 166 -16.08 -6.80 13.99
N ALA A 167 -15.01 -7.53 14.31
CA ALA A 167 -13.62 -7.13 14.12
C ALA A 167 -13.08 -7.42 12.71
N TYR A 168 -13.87 -8.05 11.86
CA TYR A 168 -13.51 -8.48 10.52
C TYR A 168 -14.14 -7.57 9.46
N THR A 169 -13.59 -7.63 8.26
CA THR A 169 -14.18 -7.03 7.06
C THR A 169 -14.35 -8.11 5.99
N GLN A 170 -15.57 -8.25 5.50
CA GLN A 170 -15.91 -9.10 4.37
C GLN A 170 -15.82 -8.28 3.08
N PHE A 171 -14.98 -8.70 2.15
CA PHE A 171 -14.89 -8.16 0.80
C PHE A 171 -15.77 -8.96 -0.15
N PHE A 172 -16.43 -8.27 -1.08
CA PHE A 172 -17.26 -8.83 -2.14
C PHE A 172 -16.66 -8.42 -3.47
N MET A 173 -16.25 -9.40 -4.27
CA MET A 173 -15.60 -9.18 -5.57
C MET A 173 -16.61 -9.25 -6.72
N ASN A 174 -16.25 -8.63 -7.83
CA ASN A 174 -17.08 -8.62 -9.05
C ASN A 174 -17.28 -10.03 -9.67
N ASN A 175 -16.36 -10.95 -9.40
CA ASN A 175 -16.45 -12.36 -9.81
C ASN A 175 -17.31 -13.23 -8.87
N GLY A 176 -17.92 -12.63 -7.83
CA GLY A 176 -18.73 -13.31 -6.82
C GLY A 176 -17.94 -13.91 -5.67
N GLU A 177 -16.61 -13.82 -5.67
CA GLU A 177 -15.76 -14.26 -4.58
C GLU A 177 -15.96 -13.39 -3.34
N LYS A 178 -15.80 -14.02 -2.15
CA LYS A 178 -15.86 -13.32 -0.86
C LYS A 178 -14.59 -13.60 -0.08
N VAL A 179 -13.96 -12.54 0.43
CA VAL A 179 -12.73 -12.63 1.22
C VAL A 179 -12.96 -12.00 2.59
N LEU A 180 -12.75 -12.79 3.65
CA LEU A 180 -12.85 -12.33 5.03
C LEU A 180 -11.46 -11.96 5.56
N VAL A 181 -11.32 -10.76 6.10
CA VAL A 181 -10.05 -10.24 6.62
C VAL A 181 -10.19 -9.82 8.08
N ALA A 182 -9.23 -10.22 8.93
CA ALA A 182 -9.22 -9.92 10.35
C ALA A 182 -8.75 -8.48 10.65
N LYS A 183 -9.39 -7.50 10.01
CA LYS A 183 -9.18 -6.06 10.23
C LYS A 183 -10.53 -5.34 10.13
N ASN A 184 -10.70 -4.25 10.88
CA ASN A 184 -11.94 -3.51 10.87
C ASN A 184 -12.11 -2.66 9.60
N LEU A 185 -13.37 -2.36 9.24
CA LEU A 185 -13.73 -1.64 8.02
C LEU A 185 -13.13 -0.22 7.95
N LYS A 186 -12.78 0.41 9.09
CA LYS A 186 -12.19 1.75 9.12
C LYS A 186 -10.82 1.78 8.45
N VAL A 187 -10.01 0.73 8.60
CA VAL A 187 -8.71 0.60 7.95
C VAL A 187 -8.84 0.71 6.42
N TYR A 188 -9.87 0.06 5.87
CA TYR A 188 -10.12 0.06 4.42
C TYR A 188 -10.80 1.34 3.94
N GLU A 189 -11.62 1.99 4.77
CA GLU A 189 -12.13 3.35 4.48
C GLU A 189 -10.97 4.33 4.28
N ASP A 190 -9.98 4.31 5.17
CA ASP A 190 -8.81 5.18 5.09
C ASP A 190 -7.90 4.80 3.90
N LEU A 191 -7.76 3.51 3.61
CA LEU A 191 -6.97 3.01 2.49
C LEU A 191 -7.57 3.42 1.13
N PHE A 192 -8.89 3.35 0.98
CA PHE A 192 -9.58 3.63 -0.28
C PHE A 192 -10.10 5.07 -0.38
N ALA A 193 -9.66 5.98 0.50
CA ALA A 193 -10.15 7.37 0.53
C ALA A 193 -9.96 8.13 -0.78
N ASP A 194 -8.88 7.82 -1.53
CA ASP A 194 -8.57 8.44 -2.83
C ASP A 194 -9.13 7.66 -4.03
N ASN A 195 -9.89 6.61 -3.77
CA ASN A 195 -10.52 5.76 -4.78
C ASN A 195 -12.04 6.00 -4.81
N LYS A 196 -12.73 5.35 -5.75
CA LYS A 196 -14.19 5.43 -5.90
C LYS A 196 -14.97 4.76 -4.77
N PHE A 197 -14.43 4.76 -3.54
CA PHE A 197 -15.09 4.14 -2.38
C PHE A 197 -15.70 5.18 -1.46
N LEU A 198 -16.92 4.89 -1.02
CA LEU A 198 -17.64 5.72 -0.06
C LEU A 198 -18.19 4.86 1.09
N ARG A 199 -17.92 5.27 2.32
CA ARG A 199 -18.56 4.68 3.48
C ARG A 199 -19.96 5.22 3.67
N VAL A 200 -20.94 4.49 3.19
CA VAL A 200 -22.36 4.90 3.20
C VAL A 200 -23.05 4.57 4.51
N HIS A 201 -22.55 3.58 5.26
CA HIS A 201 -23.10 3.15 6.55
C HIS A 201 -21.96 2.76 7.51
N LYS A 202 -22.27 2.66 8.83
CA LYS A 202 -21.28 2.19 9.82
C LYS A 202 -20.68 0.82 9.50
N SER A 203 -21.43 -0.01 8.76
CA SER A 203 -21.04 -1.36 8.37
C SER A 203 -20.77 -1.54 6.88
N HIS A 204 -20.94 -0.51 6.03
CA HIS A 204 -20.78 -0.65 4.59
C HIS A 204 -19.90 0.42 3.98
N LEU A 205 -18.90 -0.03 3.23
CA LEU A 205 -18.03 0.73 2.34
C LEU A 205 -18.25 0.21 0.92
N ILE A 206 -18.71 1.04 0.00
CA ILE A 206 -19.08 0.64 -1.35
C ILE A 206 -18.18 1.30 -2.39
N ASN A 207 -17.91 0.59 -3.48
CA ASN A 207 -17.31 1.17 -4.66
C ASN A 207 -18.42 1.80 -5.53
N THR A 208 -18.38 3.10 -5.70
CA THR A 208 -19.41 3.85 -6.40
C THR A 208 -19.53 3.51 -7.89
N ALA A 209 -18.47 2.93 -8.48
CA ALA A 209 -18.49 2.44 -9.86
C ALA A 209 -19.41 1.23 -10.06
N TYR A 210 -19.79 0.53 -8.97
CA TYR A 210 -20.67 -0.64 -8.99
C TYR A 210 -22.09 -0.35 -8.48
N ILE A 211 -22.49 0.92 -8.44
CA ILE A 211 -23.86 1.29 -8.10
C ILE A 211 -24.74 1.17 -9.34
N ASP A 212 -25.70 0.27 -9.31
CA ASP A 212 -26.70 0.14 -10.38
C ASP A 212 -27.87 1.11 -10.22
N LYS A 213 -28.32 1.31 -8.98
CA LYS A 213 -29.51 2.11 -8.72
C LYS A 213 -29.50 2.70 -7.31
N TYR A 214 -29.94 3.94 -7.19
CA TYR A 214 -30.29 4.56 -5.92
C TYR A 214 -31.80 4.54 -5.70
N ILE A 215 -32.25 4.10 -4.53
CA ILE A 215 -33.66 4.07 -4.11
C ILE A 215 -33.85 5.18 -3.07
N ASN A 216 -34.77 6.12 -3.38
CA ASN A 216 -35.08 7.21 -2.48
C ASN A 216 -35.70 6.71 -1.17
N GLY A 217 -35.34 7.33 -0.05
CA GLY A 217 -35.83 7.07 1.29
C GLY A 217 -35.27 8.09 2.28
N ASP A 218 -35.46 7.87 3.57
CA ASP A 218 -34.99 8.78 4.63
C ASP A 218 -33.43 8.85 4.74
N GLY A 219 -32.71 7.81 4.40
CA GLY A 219 -31.27 7.77 4.02
C GLY A 219 -31.14 7.29 2.59
N GLY A 220 -32.09 6.49 2.17
CA GLY A 220 -32.11 5.80 0.89
C GLY A 220 -31.33 4.47 0.97
N SER A 221 -31.30 3.80 -0.17
CA SER A 221 -30.53 2.56 -0.36
C SER A 221 -29.93 2.54 -1.75
N VAL A 222 -28.81 1.83 -1.91
CA VAL A 222 -28.22 1.56 -3.22
C VAL A 222 -28.33 0.07 -3.54
N ILE A 223 -28.65 -0.22 -4.80
CA ILE A 223 -28.52 -1.56 -5.35
C ILE A 223 -27.16 -1.60 -6.02
N MET A 224 -26.36 -2.59 -5.63
CA MET A 224 -25.02 -2.82 -6.17
C MET A 224 -25.06 -3.84 -7.31
N ALA A 225 -24.05 -3.86 -8.16
CA ALA A 225 -23.93 -4.79 -9.28
C ALA A 225 -23.91 -6.28 -8.85
N ASP A 226 -23.58 -6.58 -7.59
CA ASP A 226 -23.70 -7.93 -7.01
C ASP A 226 -25.15 -8.28 -6.59
N GLY A 227 -26.11 -7.40 -6.86
CA GLY A 227 -27.52 -7.55 -6.50
C GLY A 227 -27.84 -7.20 -5.04
N SER A 228 -26.84 -6.82 -4.23
CA SER A 228 -27.08 -6.46 -2.84
C SER A 228 -27.76 -5.09 -2.71
N CYS A 229 -28.63 -4.98 -1.68
CA CYS A 229 -29.26 -3.72 -1.30
C CYS A 229 -28.54 -3.19 -0.04
N VAL A 230 -27.86 -2.06 -0.16
CA VAL A 230 -27.07 -1.45 0.91
C VAL A 230 -27.74 -0.19 1.41
N GLU A 231 -28.03 -0.11 2.71
CA GLU A 231 -28.58 1.08 3.34
C GLU A 231 -27.58 2.23 3.38
N VAL A 232 -28.06 3.44 3.07
CA VAL A 232 -27.28 4.68 3.15
C VAL A 232 -27.70 5.46 4.40
N SER A 233 -26.74 5.83 5.24
CA SER A 233 -27.05 6.67 6.40
C SER A 233 -27.46 8.08 5.94
N ARG A 234 -28.39 8.73 6.68
CA ARG A 234 -28.86 10.09 6.37
C ARG A 234 -27.71 11.09 6.15
N ARG A 235 -26.64 10.97 6.93
CA ARG A 235 -25.47 11.86 6.86
C ARG A 235 -24.65 11.68 5.59
N LYS A 236 -24.69 10.50 4.97
CA LYS A 236 -23.91 10.16 3.78
C LYS A 236 -24.69 10.29 2.47
N LYS A 237 -25.99 10.60 2.56
CA LYS A 237 -26.86 10.75 1.39
C LYS A 237 -26.38 11.84 0.44
N ASP A 238 -26.14 13.05 0.96
CA ASP A 238 -25.74 14.20 0.14
C ASP A 238 -24.35 14.00 -0.48
N GLU A 239 -23.43 13.42 0.28
CA GLU A 239 -22.09 13.06 -0.20
C GLU A 239 -22.15 12.04 -1.33
N LEU A 240 -22.97 10.99 -1.18
CA LEU A 240 -23.17 9.98 -2.21
C LEU A 240 -23.75 10.59 -3.49
N LEU A 241 -24.80 11.40 -3.37
CA LEU A 241 -25.45 12.02 -4.53
C LEU A 241 -24.54 13.00 -5.26
N SER A 242 -23.67 13.73 -4.53
CA SER A 242 -22.69 14.64 -5.13
C SER A 242 -21.60 13.92 -5.91
N MET A 243 -21.27 12.67 -5.56
CA MET A 243 -20.29 11.85 -6.30
C MET A 243 -20.89 11.20 -7.56
N MET A 244 -22.23 11.15 -7.67
CA MET A 244 -22.93 10.51 -8.79
C MET A 244 -23.37 11.51 -9.87
N MET A 245 -23.33 12.80 -9.58
CA MET A 245 -23.67 13.90 -10.51
C MET A 245 -22.41 14.54 -11.09
#